data_5643acaf92640ac4bb2a73cfdb89291d
#
_entry.id   5643acaf92640ac4bb2a73cfdb89291d
#
_cell.length_a   1.000
_cell.length_b   1.000
_cell.length_c   1.000
_cell.angle_alpha   90.00
_cell.angle_beta   90.00
_cell.angle_gamma   90.00
#
_symmetry.space_group_name_H-M   'P 1'
#
loop_
_entity.id
_entity.type
_entity.pdbx_description
1 polymer ?
#
loop_
_entity_poly.entity_id
_entity_poly.type
_entity_poly.pdbx_seq_one_letter_code
_entity_poly.pdbx_strand_id
1 'polypeptide(L)'
;MTFQDIFKSSFLENIASISLFDMALALVLAFLLGLFIFFVYKQSYSGVMYSASFGVTLVALSLITTLLIMTVVSNVVLSLGMVGALSIVRFRTAIKEPMDIAFLFWAIAVGIVLAAGLIPLAVFGSIFIGAVLLIFAKKKTADSPYILVVHCADSEAERRTRDFVAG
;
A
#
# COMPACT_ATOMS: atom_id res chain seq x y z
N MET A 1 -16.21 -40.22 6.32
CA MET A 1 -15.98 -38.80 5.99
C MET A 1 -14.48 -38.58 5.94
N THR A 2 -13.94 -38.55 4.75
CA THR A 2 -12.49 -38.38 4.53
C THR A 2 -12.20 -36.89 4.46
N PHE A 3 -11.02 -36.47 4.93
CA PHE A 3 -10.57 -35.06 4.90
C PHE A 3 -10.71 -34.41 3.51
N GLN A 4 -10.62 -35.25 2.44
CA GLN A 4 -10.83 -34.83 1.06
C GLN A 4 -12.30 -34.50 0.74
N ASP A 5 -13.28 -35.16 1.38
CA ASP A 5 -14.70 -34.90 1.15
C ASP A 5 -15.17 -33.61 1.79
N ILE A 6 -14.59 -33.25 2.95
CA ILE A 6 -14.85 -31.98 3.63
C ILE A 6 -14.24 -30.80 2.85
N PHE A 7 -13.05 -31.00 2.27
CA PHE A 7 -12.37 -29.97 1.47
C PHE A 7 -13.10 -29.75 0.13
N LYS A 8 -13.60 -30.81 -0.49
CA LYS A 8 -14.20 -30.74 -1.82
C LYS A 8 -15.63 -30.20 -1.81
N SER A 9 -16.46 -30.60 -0.83
CA SER A 9 -17.84 -30.11 -0.73
C SER A 9 -17.92 -28.67 -0.25
N SER A 10 -17.21 -28.32 0.83
CA SER A 10 -17.20 -26.94 1.37
C SER A 10 -16.52 -25.95 0.45
N PHE A 11 -15.50 -26.39 -0.29
CA PHE A 11 -14.78 -25.52 -1.22
C PHE A 11 -15.60 -25.20 -2.47
N LEU A 12 -16.29 -26.20 -3.03
CA LEU A 12 -17.13 -26.03 -4.23
C LEU A 12 -18.45 -25.30 -3.93
N GLU A 13 -19.07 -25.54 -2.77
CA GLU A 13 -20.30 -24.85 -2.38
C GLU A 13 -20.05 -23.37 -2.07
N ASN A 14 -18.91 -23.03 -1.43
CA ASN A 14 -18.58 -21.64 -1.11
C ASN A 14 -18.10 -20.84 -2.34
N ILE A 15 -17.44 -21.46 -3.31
CA ILE A 15 -17.12 -20.81 -4.60
C ILE A 15 -18.39 -20.55 -5.40
N ALA A 16 -19.38 -21.42 -5.34
CA ALA A 16 -20.66 -21.23 -6.03
C ALA A 16 -21.52 -20.10 -5.43
N SER A 17 -21.28 -19.70 -4.19
CA SER A 17 -22.02 -18.61 -3.53
C SER A 17 -21.47 -17.20 -3.83
N ILE A 18 -20.22 -17.08 -4.25
CA ILE A 18 -19.64 -15.79 -4.64
C ILE A 18 -19.81 -15.64 -6.15
N SER A 19 -20.62 -14.67 -6.57
CA SER A 19 -20.76 -14.34 -7.98
C SER A 19 -19.41 -13.94 -8.57
N LEU A 20 -19.01 -14.59 -9.66
CA LEU A 20 -17.80 -14.20 -10.41
C LEU A 20 -17.81 -12.72 -10.80
N PHE A 21 -19.00 -12.19 -11.00
CA PHE A 21 -19.20 -10.77 -11.29
C PHE A 21 -18.81 -9.89 -10.09
N ASP A 22 -19.24 -10.24 -8.88
CA ASP A 22 -18.91 -9.46 -7.66
C ASP A 22 -17.42 -9.52 -7.36
N MET A 23 -16.78 -10.66 -7.60
CA MET A 23 -15.33 -10.82 -7.46
C MET A 23 -14.57 -9.94 -8.46
N ALA A 24 -14.97 -9.96 -9.71
CA ALA A 24 -14.38 -9.13 -10.76
C ALA A 24 -14.58 -7.64 -10.46
N LEU A 25 -15.77 -7.26 -10.02
CA LEU A 25 -16.10 -5.88 -9.65
C LEU A 25 -15.25 -5.40 -8.47
N ALA A 26 -15.10 -6.21 -7.43
CA ALA A 26 -14.28 -5.89 -6.27
C ALA A 26 -12.80 -5.71 -6.66
N LEU A 27 -12.25 -6.56 -7.52
CA LEU A 27 -10.87 -6.44 -8.00
C LEU A 27 -10.66 -5.20 -8.88
N VAL A 28 -11.60 -4.89 -9.76
CA VAL A 28 -11.55 -3.66 -10.58
C VAL A 28 -11.60 -2.42 -9.69
N LEU A 29 -12.49 -2.39 -8.70
CA LEU A 29 -12.55 -1.28 -7.74
C LEU A 29 -11.29 -1.19 -6.87
N ALA A 30 -10.72 -2.31 -6.43
CA ALA A 30 -9.46 -2.34 -5.71
C ALA A 30 -8.30 -1.79 -6.55
N PHE A 31 -8.28 -2.08 -7.84
CA PHE A 31 -7.31 -1.52 -8.78
C PHE A 31 -7.48 0.00 -8.93
N LEU A 32 -8.72 0.47 -9.13
CA LEU A 32 -8.99 1.91 -9.28
C LEU A 32 -8.64 2.70 -8.01
N LEU A 33 -9.02 2.19 -6.84
CA LEU A 33 -8.67 2.82 -5.57
C LEU A 33 -7.16 2.70 -5.27
N GLY A 34 -6.53 1.60 -5.67
CA GLY A 34 -5.07 1.44 -5.61
C GLY A 34 -4.35 2.49 -6.46
N LEU A 35 -4.83 2.75 -7.68
CA LEU A 35 -4.32 3.84 -8.54
C LEU A 35 -4.57 5.22 -7.91
N PHE A 36 -5.69 5.42 -7.26
CA PHE A 36 -5.96 6.66 -6.53
C PHE A 36 -4.95 6.87 -5.40
N ILE A 37 -4.67 5.83 -4.60
CA ILE A 37 -3.64 5.85 -3.55
C ILE A 37 -2.27 6.17 -4.16
N PHE A 38 -1.92 5.52 -5.27
CA PHE A 38 -0.68 5.79 -5.99
C PHE A 38 -0.57 7.25 -6.42
N PHE A 39 -1.66 7.82 -6.95
CA PHE A 39 -1.68 9.22 -7.36
C PHE A 39 -1.48 10.17 -6.18
N VAL A 40 -2.18 9.93 -5.06
CA VAL A 40 -2.02 10.71 -3.82
C VAL A 40 -0.59 10.58 -3.29
N TYR A 41 -0.02 9.38 -3.30
CA TYR A 41 1.38 9.13 -2.92
C TYR A 41 2.35 9.94 -3.78
N LYS A 42 2.19 9.88 -5.10
CA LYS A 42 3.02 10.65 -6.04
C LYS A 42 2.94 12.16 -5.79
N GLN A 43 1.76 12.66 -5.43
CA GLN A 43 1.56 14.09 -5.17
C GLN A 43 2.01 14.52 -3.77
N SER A 44 2.03 13.58 -2.82
CA SER A 44 2.49 13.81 -1.44
C SER A 44 4.01 13.87 -1.33
N TYR A 45 4.72 13.18 -2.22
CA TYR A 45 6.18 13.14 -2.24
C TYR A 45 6.73 14.02 -3.37
N SER A 46 7.39 15.11 -2.99
CA SER A 46 8.15 15.98 -3.92
C SER A 46 9.64 15.78 -3.68
N GLY A 47 10.39 15.30 -4.68
CA GLY A 47 11.85 15.27 -4.67
C GLY A 47 12.50 13.89 -4.56
N VAL A 48 13.69 13.82 -3.94
CA VAL A 48 14.63 12.68 -3.93
C VAL A 48 14.07 11.41 -3.25
N MET A 49 13.04 11.53 -2.44
CA MET A 49 12.45 10.43 -1.65
C MET A 49 11.35 9.64 -2.39
N TYR A 50 10.93 10.08 -3.58
CA TYR A 50 9.91 9.37 -4.36
C TYR A 50 10.43 8.04 -4.90
N SER A 51 9.77 6.94 -4.55
CA SER A 51 10.04 5.61 -5.10
C SER A 51 8.86 5.12 -5.94
N ALA A 52 9.05 5.05 -7.26
CA ALA A 52 8.04 4.51 -8.17
C ALA A 52 7.71 3.05 -7.85
N SER A 53 8.69 2.25 -7.44
CA SER A 53 8.51 0.86 -7.04
C SER A 53 7.59 0.72 -5.83
N PHE A 54 7.69 1.64 -4.86
CA PHE A 54 6.82 1.65 -3.70
C PHE A 54 5.36 1.96 -4.07
N GLY A 55 5.14 2.90 -4.98
CA GLY A 55 3.81 3.21 -5.48
C GLY A 55 3.13 2.01 -6.16
N VAL A 56 3.87 1.25 -6.96
CA VAL A 56 3.36 -0.02 -7.56
C VAL A 56 3.04 -1.04 -6.46
N THR A 57 3.85 -1.11 -5.41
CA THR A 57 3.59 -1.99 -4.26
C THR A 57 2.28 -1.67 -3.57
N LEU A 58 1.88 -0.40 -3.44
CA LEU A 58 0.60 0.00 -2.86
C LEU A 58 -0.58 -0.53 -3.67
N VAL A 59 -0.52 -0.43 -5.00
CA VAL A 59 -1.56 -0.97 -5.89
C VAL A 59 -1.62 -2.50 -5.77
N ALA A 60 -0.48 -3.17 -5.83
CA ALA A 60 -0.40 -4.61 -5.68
C ALA A 60 -0.94 -5.07 -4.31
N LEU A 61 -0.62 -4.34 -3.25
CA LEU A 61 -1.04 -4.67 -1.89
C LEU A 61 -2.56 -4.56 -1.72
N SER A 62 -3.20 -3.54 -2.30
CA SER A 62 -4.66 -3.41 -2.26
C SER A 62 -5.35 -4.57 -2.99
N LEU A 63 -4.84 -4.98 -4.16
CA LEU A 63 -5.35 -6.12 -4.92
C LEU A 63 -5.17 -7.44 -4.18
N ILE A 64 -3.96 -7.70 -3.68
CA ILE A 64 -3.64 -8.92 -2.92
C ILE A 64 -4.52 -9.01 -1.68
N THR A 65 -4.66 -7.93 -0.94
CA THR A 65 -5.49 -7.90 0.28
C THR A 65 -6.96 -8.15 -0.04
N THR A 66 -7.51 -7.55 -1.09
CA THR A 66 -8.88 -7.81 -1.54
C THR A 66 -9.08 -9.29 -1.86
N LEU A 67 -8.19 -9.88 -2.64
CA LEU A 67 -8.26 -11.29 -3.04
C LEU A 67 -8.13 -12.21 -1.82
N LEU A 68 -7.20 -11.93 -0.92
CA LEU A 68 -6.98 -12.71 0.29
C LEU A 68 -8.21 -12.68 1.20
N ILE A 69 -8.77 -11.50 1.47
CA ILE A 69 -9.93 -11.38 2.36
C ILE A 69 -11.18 -11.99 1.75
N MET A 70 -11.42 -11.84 0.45
CA MET A 70 -12.52 -12.52 -0.22
C MET A 70 -12.42 -14.05 -0.07
N THR A 71 -11.22 -14.60 -0.17
CA THR A 71 -10.96 -16.04 0.02
C THR A 71 -11.16 -16.47 1.48
N VAL A 72 -10.74 -15.62 2.43
CA VAL A 72 -10.84 -15.86 3.88
C VAL A 72 -12.30 -15.86 4.35
N VAL A 73 -13.11 -14.91 3.87
CA VAL A 73 -14.52 -14.79 4.24
C VAL A 73 -15.32 -16.01 3.78
N SER A 74 -14.92 -16.65 2.68
CA SER A 74 -15.59 -17.85 2.16
C SER A 74 -15.28 -19.12 2.96
N ASN A 75 -14.18 -19.19 3.73
CA ASN A 75 -13.79 -20.40 4.44
C ASN A 75 -12.99 -20.17 5.71
N VAL A 76 -13.59 -20.49 6.87
CA VAL A 76 -12.99 -20.27 8.21
C VAL A 76 -11.68 -21.06 8.40
N VAL A 77 -11.58 -22.26 7.84
CA VAL A 77 -10.36 -23.10 7.97
C VAL A 77 -9.18 -22.46 7.21
N LEU A 78 -9.47 -21.95 6.01
CA LEU A 78 -8.49 -21.24 5.19
C LEU A 78 -8.05 -19.94 5.86
N SER A 79 -8.98 -19.26 6.52
CA SER A 79 -8.76 -18.06 7.34
C SER A 79 -7.69 -18.29 8.41
N LEU A 80 -7.84 -19.37 9.19
CA LEU A 80 -6.89 -19.70 10.26
C LEU A 80 -5.49 -20.00 9.71
N GLY A 81 -5.42 -20.75 8.60
CA GLY A 81 -4.16 -21.07 7.92
C GLY A 81 -3.45 -19.84 7.39
N MET A 82 -4.21 -18.87 6.86
CA MET A 82 -3.66 -17.64 6.29
C MET A 82 -3.15 -16.68 7.36
N VAL A 83 -3.84 -16.54 8.50
CA VAL A 83 -3.35 -15.77 9.66
C VAL A 83 -2.01 -16.34 10.14
N GLY A 84 -1.89 -17.68 10.22
CA GLY A 84 -0.64 -18.36 10.53
C GLY A 84 0.47 -18.06 9.52
N ALA A 85 0.16 -18.13 8.23
CA ALA A 85 1.13 -17.84 7.16
C ALA A 85 1.57 -16.38 7.16
N LEU A 86 0.66 -15.43 7.36
CA LEU A 86 0.99 -13.98 7.44
C LEU A 86 1.83 -13.64 8.65
N SER A 87 1.71 -14.37 9.77
CA SER A 87 2.52 -14.14 10.96
C SER A 87 4.01 -14.47 10.77
N ILE A 88 4.34 -15.28 9.75
CA ILE A 88 5.71 -15.64 9.39
C ILE A 88 6.36 -14.58 8.49
N VAL A 89 5.55 -13.75 7.83
CA VAL A 89 6.04 -12.69 6.93
C VAL A 89 6.70 -11.59 7.75
N ARG A 90 8.02 -11.62 7.78
CA ARG A 90 8.84 -10.60 8.45
C ARG A 90 9.41 -9.65 7.40
N PHE A 91 9.01 -8.39 7.45
CA PHE A 91 9.66 -7.36 6.64
C PHE A 91 11.11 -7.16 7.12
N ARG A 92 12.06 -7.50 6.26
CA ARG A 92 13.49 -7.31 6.55
C ARG A 92 14.02 -5.94 6.15
N THR A 93 13.26 -5.20 5.36
CA THR A 93 13.62 -3.84 4.92
C THR A 93 13.04 -2.82 5.88
N ALA A 94 13.90 -1.96 6.41
CA ALA A 94 13.44 -0.82 7.21
C ALA A 94 12.63 0.12 6.31
N ILE A 95 11.41 0.41 6.71
CA ILE A 95 10.59 1.45 6.07
C ILE A 95 11.24 2.79 6.40
N LYS A 96 11.70 3.52 5.38
CA LYS A 96 12.53 4.71 5.55
C LYS A 96 11.75 5.91 6.09
N GLU A 97 10.45 6.00 5.75
CA GLU A 97 9.61 7.14 6.09
C GLU A 97 8.36 6.70 6.85
N PRO A 98 7.98 7.42 7.95
CA PRO A 98 6.74 7.12 8.68
C PRO A 98 5.48 7.27 7.82
N MET A 99 5.50 8.14 6.81
CA MET A 99 4.40 8.33 5.86
C MET A 99 4.15 7.10 5.00
N ASP A 100 5.19 6.35 4.64
CA ASP A 100 5.08 5.12 3.85
C ASP A 100 4.22 4.07 4.58
N ILE A 101 4.35 4.00 5.90
CA ILE A 101 3.52 3.12 6.75
C ILE A 101 2.04 3.49 6.63
N ALA A 102 1.71 4.78 6.66
CA ALA A 102 0.32 5.24 6.53
C ALA A 102 -0.28 4.84 5.16
N PHE A 103 0.48 4.98 4.08
CA PHE A 103 0.05 4.55 2.74
C PHE A 103 -0.13 3.03 2.64
N LEU A 104 0.75 2.25 3.26
CA LEU A 104 0.63 0.78 3.33
C LEU A 104 -0.66 0.37 4.06
N PHE A 105 -0.90 0.93 5.25
CA PHE A 105 -2.12 0.64 6.00
C PHE A 105 -3.38 1.07 5.27
N TRP A 106 -3.34 2.20 4.56
CA TRP A 106 -4.45 2.65 3.75
C TRP A 106 -4.76 1.67 2.61
N ALA A 107 -3.75 1.21 1.88
CA ALA A 107 -3.91 0.21 0.81
C ALA A 107 -4.52 -1.10 1.34
N ILE A 108 -4.04 -1.58 2.49
CA ILE A 108 -4.59 -2.77 3.17
C ILE A 108 -6.05 -2.55 3.57
N ALA A 109 -6.36 -1.42 4.21
CA ALA A 109 -7.71 -1.09 4.67
C ALA A 109 -8.71 -1.03 3.51
N VAL A 110 -8.35 -0.43 2.39
CA VAL A 110 -9.17 -0.38 1.18
C VAL A 110 -9.47 -1.80 0.67
N GLY A 111 -8.45 -2.67 0.63
CA GLY A 111 -8.63 -4.06 0.23
C GLY A 111 -9.61 -4.82 1.13
N ILE A 112 -9.51 -4.66 2.45
CA ILE A 112 -10.40 -5.29 3.44
C ILE A 112 -11.84 -4.80 3.27
N VAL A 113 -12.04 -3.49 3.17
CA VAL A 113 -13.38 -2.88 3.08
C VAL A 113 -14.08 -3.25 1.78
N LEU A 114 -13.34 -3.31 0.66
CA LEU A 114 -13.88 -3.76 -0.63
C LEU A 114 -14.26 -5.24 -0.61
N ALA A 115 -13.43 -6.08 -0.02
CA ALA A 115 -13.72 -7.51 0.11
C ALA A 115 -14.94 -7.78 0.99
N ALA A 116 -15.22 -6.90 1.96
CA ALA A 116 -16.44 -6.93 2.77
C ALA A 116 -17.69 -6.42 2.04
N GLY A 117 -17.57 -5.99 0.78
CA GLY A 117 -18.68 -5.46 -0.02
C GLY A 117 -19.11 -4.03 0.34
N LEU A 118 -18.37 -3.34 1.21
CA LEU A 118 -18.69 -1.98 1.67
C LEU A 118 -18.12 -0.92 0.71
N ILE A 119 -18.54 -0.97 -0.55
CA ILE A 119 -18.05 -0.10 -1.63
C ILE A 119 -18.17 1.39 -1.30
N PRO A 120 -19.34 1.91 -0.80
CA PRO A 120 -19.46 3.34 -0.49
C PRO A 120 -18.45 3.78 0.58
N LEU A 121 -18.23 2.95 1.60
CA LEU A 121 -17.28 3.23 2.68
C LEU A 121 -15.83 3.27 2.17
N ALA A 122 -15.46 2.35 1.27
CA ALA A 122 -14.14 2.34 0.65
C ALA A 122 -13.87 3.63 -0.14
N VAL A 123 -14.84 4.09 -0.93
CA VAL A 123 -14.70 5.28 -1.78
C VAL A 123 -14.65 6.55 -0.93
N PHE A 124 -15.64 6.77 -0.07
CA PHE A 124 -15.68 7.97 0.79
C PHE A 124 -14.49 8.02 1.75
N GLY A 125 -14.16 6.90 2.38
CA GLY A 125 -13.00 6.79 3.27
C GLY A 125 -11.69 7.11 2.55
N SER A 126 -11.50 6.60 1.32
CA SER A 126 -10.30 6.86 0.53
C SER A 126 -10.19 8.33 0.12
N ILE A 127 -11.29 8.96 -0.29
CA ILE A 127 -11.30 10.40 -0.62
C ILE A 127 -10.93 11.23 0.62
N PHE A 128 -11.52 10.90 1.77
CA PHE A 128 -11.26 11.62 3.02
C PHE A 128 -9.80 11.48 3.47
N ILE A 129 -9.28 10.25 3.51
CA ILE A 129 -7.89 9.98 3.88
C ILE A 129 -6.92 10.66 2.89
N GLY A 130 -7.20 10.56 1.59
CA GLY A 130 -6.40 11.21 0.56
C GLY A 130 -6.36 12.73 0.71
N ALA A 131 -7.49 13.37 0.97
CA ALA A 131 -7.56 14.81 1.22
C ALA A 131 -6.74 15.21 2.46
N VAL A 132 -6.88 14.48 3.57
CA VAL A 132 -6.11 14.73 4.80
C VAL A 132 -4.62 14.61 4.53
N LEU A 133 -4.16 13.52 3.89
CA LEU A 133 -2.75 13.29 3.60
C LEU A 133 -2.17 14.38 2.68
N LEU A 134 -2.91 14.81 1.66
CA LEU A 134 -2.48 15.89 0.76
C LEU A 134 -2.34 17.25 1.48
N ILE A 135 -3.26 17.56 2.39
CA ILE A 135 -3.21 18.81 3.17
C ILE A 135 -1.99 18.82 4.09
N PHE A 136 -1.74 17.69 4.79
CA PHE A 136 -0.60 17.58 5.70
C PHE A 136 0.74 17.48 4.96
N ALA A 137 0.79 16.81 3.80
CA ALA A 137 1.99 16.71 2.98
C ALA A 137 2.44 18.09 2.47
N LYS A 138 1.52 18.95 2.03
CA LYS A 138 1.85 20.32 1.59
C LYS A 138 2.46 21.18 2.68
N LYS A 139 2.08 20.97 3.94
CA LYS A 139 2.64 21.71 5.08
C LYS A 139 4.10 21.36 5.38
N LYS A 140 4.54 20.16 5.05
CA LYS A 140 5.89 19.64 5.36
C LYS A 140 6.96 20.12 4.37
N THR A 141 6.59 20.71 3.24
CA THR A 141 7.52 21.14 2.18
C THR A 141 8.36 22.37 2.55
N ALA A 142 8.01 23.09 3.63
CA ALA A 142 8.75 24.29 4.05
C ALA A 142 10.10 23.99 4.74
N ASP A 143 10.33 22.76 5.22
CA ASP A 143 11.50 22.38 6.04
C ASP A 143 12.32 21.23 5.41
N SER A 144 12.37 21.15 4.10
CA SER A 144 13.18 20.10 3.44
C SER A 144 14.66 20.46 3.53
N PRO A 145 15.51 19.66 4.19
CA PRO A 145 16.96 19.85 4.14
C PRO A 145 17.43 19.61 2.70
N TYR A 146 18.02 20.62 2.10
CA TYR A 146 18.67 20.49 0.80
C TYR A 146 20.06 19.90 1.00
N ILE A 147 20.36 18.80 0.30
CA ILE A 147 21.72 18.26 0.22
C ILE A 147 22.35 18.82 -1.03
N LEU A 148 23.32 19.72 -0.85
CA LEU A 148 24.13 20.25 -1.94
C LEU A 148 25.29 19.27 -2.17
N VAL A 149 25.26 18.55 -3.29
CA VAL A 149 26.37 17.68 -3.71
C VAL A 149 27.23 18.45 -4.69
N VAL A 150 28.41 18.87 -4.24
CA VAL A 150 29.38 19.56 -5.08
C VAL A 150 30.48 18.59 -5.46
N HIS A 151 30.64 18.33 -6.76
CA HIS A 151 31.76 17.57 -7.29
C HIS A 151 32.98 18.48 -7.47
N CYS A 152 33.95 18.34 -6.58
CA CYS A 152 35.21 19.09 -6.67
C CYS A 152 36.23 18.28 -7.47
N ALA A 153 36.90 18.90 -8.44
CA ALA A 153 37.93 18.27 -9.26
C ALA A 153 39.29 18.18 -8.53
N ASP A 154 39.52 19.01 -7.51
CA ASP A 154 40.79 19.12 -6.79
C ASP A 154 40.56 19.43 -5.31
N SER A 155 41.53 19.06 -4.45
CA SER A 155 41.52 19.32 -3.00
C SER A 155 41.48 20.81 -2.66
N GLU A 156 42.01 21.65 -3.55
CA GLU A 156 41.99 23.11 -3.38
C GLU A 156 40.60 23.71 -3.66
N ALA A 157 39.87 23.13 -4.65
CA ALA A 157 38.48 23.47 -4.94
C ALA A 157 37.53 23.05 -3.79
N GLU A 158 37.80 21.89 -3.16
CA GLU A 158 37.05 21.43 -1.99
C GLU A 158 37.19 22.43 -0.81
N ARG A 159 38.43 22.90 -0.57
CA ARG A 159 38.70 23.85 0.51
C ARG A 159 37.98 25.19 0.32
N ARG A 160 38.03 25.73 -0.91
CA ARG A 160 37.32 26.97 -1.27
C ARG A 160 35.82 26.86 -1.16
N THR A 161 35.26 25.69 -1.56
CA THR A 161 33.82 25.43 -1.46
C THR A 161 33.38 25.30 0.01
N ARG A 162 34.18 24.63 0.82
CA ARG A 162 33.92 24.51 2.27
C ARG A 162 33.95 25.86 2.98
N ASP A 163 34.91 26.73 2.65
CA ASP A 163 35.02 28.07 3.23
C ASP A 163 33.85 28.96 2.79
N PHE A 164 33.35 28.79 1.57
CA PHE A 164 32.17 29.52 1.06
C PHE A 164 30.85 29.10 1.70
N VAL A 165 30.71 27.81 2.04
CA VAL A 165 29.47 27.27 2.68
C VAL A 165 29.47 27.50 4.18
N ALA A 166 30.65 27.68 4.81
CA ALA A 166 30.79 27.89 6.25
C ALA A 166 30.72 29.38 6.67
N GLY A 167 30.77 30.33 5.73
CA GLY A 167 30.63 31.77 5.97
C GLY A 167 29.27 32.29 5.67
#